data_3932e0e21dd7a1bfea7614478b6fa520
#
_entry.id   3932e0e21dd7a1bfea7614478b6fa520
#
_cell.length_a   1.000
_cell.length_b   1.000
_cell.length_c   1.000
_cell.angle_alpha   90.00
_cell.angle_beta   90.00
_cell.angle_gamma   90.00
#
_symmetry.space_group_name_H-M   'P 1'
#
loop_
_entity.id
_entity.type
_entity.pdbx_description
1 polymer ?
#
loop_
_entity_poly.entity_id
_entity_poly.type
_entity_poly.pdbx_seq_one_letter_code
_entity_poly.pdbx_strand_id
1 'polypeptide(L)'
;MKPNAILLLALSLPSPVLAASAYTLCHTNETVVFSCATGTHFLSICASPNLSKEAGYLQYRYGSKDKLELVYPTTPQPPTGLFVPFEQTYSGGFGSFVQFKNNNYTYTVFDAVGKWGNILIRLKQVAQRLRAGGGYGRRQPA
;
A
#
# COMPACT_ATOMS: atom_id res chain seq x y z
N MET A 1 37.45 53.84 -30.27
CA MET A 1 36.62 52.65 -30.61
C MET A 1 36.45 51.84 -29.38
N LYS A 2 35.23 51.76 -28.75
CA LYS A 2 34.95 51.03 -27.56
C LYS A 2 34.25 49.68 -27.97
N PRO A 3 34.69 48.51 -27.55
CA PRO A 3 33.99 47.27 -27.85
C PRO A 3 32.76 47.13 -26.92
N ASN A 4 31.59 46.95 -27.54
CA ASN A 4 30.36 46.62 -26.83
C ASN A 4 30.42 45.14 -26.37
N ALA A 5 30.45 44.94 -25.07
CA ALA A 5 30.29 43.60 -24.49
C ALA A 5 28.80 43.22 -24.48
N ILE A 6 28.44 42.25 -25.30
CA ILE A 6 27.09 41.65 -25.29
C ILE A 6 27.03 40.63 -24.15
N LEU A 7 26.29 40.97 -23.11
CA LEU A 7 26.03 40.08 -21.99
C LEU A 7 24.92 39.06 -22.37
N LEU A 8 25.31 37.84 -22.68
CA LEU A 8 24.36 36.73 -22.94
C LEU A 8 23.81 36.24 -21.61
N LEU A 9 22.57 36.62 -21.32
CA LEU A 9 21.81 36.11 -20.20
C LEU A 9 21.32 34.69 -20.55
N ALA A 10 21.95 33.65 -19.98
CA ALA A 10 21.49 32.28 -20.12
C ALA A 10 20.22 32.05 -19.26
N LEU A 11 19.06 31.98 -19.91
CA LEU A 11 17.83 31.55 -19.26
C LEU A 11 17.92 30.03 -18.99
N SER A 12 18.15 29.65 -17.75
CA SER A 12 18.00 28.25 -17.28
C SER A 12 16.51 27.94 -17.15
N LEU A 13 15.94 27.19 -18.08
CA LEU A 13 14.60 26.63 -17.98
C LEU A 13 14.59 25.50 -16.94
N PRO A 14 13.66 25.49 -15.97
CA PRO A 14 13.51 24.38 -15.07
C PRO A 14 13.03 23.16 -15.85
N SER A 15 13.79 22.07 -15.80
CA SER A 15 13.38 20.78 -16.38
C SER A 15 12.14 20.26 -15.63
N PRO A 16 11.08 19.83 -16.32
CA PRO A 16 9.93 19.21 -15.66
C PRO A 16 10.38 17.89 -15.05
N VAL A 17 10.31 17.78 -13.73
CA VAL A 17 10.46 16.50 -13.04
C VAL A 17 9.21 15.68 -13.34
N LEU A 18 9.32 14.73 -14.26
CA LEU A 18 8.29 13.72 -14.48
C LEU A 18 8.20 12.87 -13.21
N ALA A 19 7.17 13.11 -12.41
CA ALA A 19 6.80 12.22 -11.32
C ALA A 19 6.42 10.89 -11.96
N ALA A 20 7.25 9.85 -11.76
CA ALA A 20 6.92 8.49 -12.14
C ALA A 20 5.68 8.07 -11.36
N SER A 21 4.53 7.96 -12.02
CA SER A 21 3.32 7.45 -11.40
C SER A 21 3.56 6.00 -11.01
N ALA A 22 3.44 5.68 -9.72
CA ALA A 22 3.54 4.32 -9.24
C ALA A 22 2.45 3.48 -9.91
N TYR A 23 2.85 2.35 -10.51
CA TYR A 23 1.89 1.45 -11.15
C TYR A 23 0.91 0.88 -10.11
N THR A 24 -0.35 0.81 -10.48
CA THR A 24 -1.43 0.28 -9.63
C THR A 24 -2.32 -0.69 -10.40
N LEU A 25 -2.93 -1.62 -9.68
CA LEU A 25 -3.95 -2.54 -10.19
C LEU A 25 -5.38 -1.99 -10.00
N CYS A 26 -5.50 -0.74 -9.54
CA CYS A 26 -6.78 -0.06 -9.43
C CYS A 26 -7.24 0.48 -10.78
N HIS A 27 -8.55 0.52 -10.98
CA HIS A 27 -9.15 1.17 -12.14
C HIS A 27 -9.08 2.69 -12.04
N THR A 28 -9.23 3.39 -13.16
CA THR A 28 -9.10 4.84 -13.25
C THR A 28 -10.15 5.62 -12.44
N ASN A 29 -11.31 5.01 -12.21
CA ASN A 29 -12.40 5.57 -11.40
C ASN A 29 -12.32 5.21 -9.92
N GLU A 30 -11.28 4.49 -9.49
CA GLU A 30 -11.07 4.11 -8.10
C GLU A 30 -10.03 5.00 -7.42
N THR A 31 -10.12 5.09 -6.11
CA THR A 31 -9.08 5.68 -5.27
C THR A 31 -8.05 4.62 -4.92
N VAL A 32 -6.79 4.91 -5.21
CA VAL A 32 -5.67 4.07 -4.78
C VAL A 32 -5.39 4.35 -3.30
N VAL A 33 -5.82 3.45 -2.42
CA VAL A 33 -5.53 3.54 -0.98
C VAL A 33 -4.09 3.16 -0.71
N PHE A 34 -3.62 2.14 -1.41
CA PHE A 34 -2.26 1.65 -1.30
C PHE A 34 -1.84 0.94 -2.60
N SER A 35 -0.59 1.09 -3.01
CA SER A 35 -0.03 0.32 -4.11
C SER A 35 1.48 0.17 -3.99
N CYS A 36 1.99 -0.99 -4.35
CA CYS A 36 3.42 -1.25 -4.41
C CYS A 36 3.80 -2.36 -5.37
N ALA A 37 5.04 -2.31 -5.81
CA ALA A 37 5.69 -3.38 -6.54
C ALA A 37 6.28 -4.42 -5.56
N THR A 38 6.12 -5.70 -5.91
CA THR A 38 6.68 -6.86 -5.21
C THR A 38 7.44 -7.74 -6.22
N GLY A 39 8.58 -7.25 -6.68
CA GLY A 39 9.30 -7.86 -7.80
C GLY A 39 8.58 -7.63 -9.13
N THR A 40 8.16 -8.69 -9.80
CA THR A 40 7.41 -8.63 -11.06
C THR A 40 5.90 -8.45 -10.89
N HIS A 41 5.43 -8.51 -9.65
CA HIS A 41 4.02 -8.38 -9.29
C HIS A 41 3.74 -7.05 -8.61
N PHE A 42 2.47 -6.73 -8.51
CA PHE A 42 1.96 -5.54 -7.82
C PHE A 42 0.91 -5.94 -6.81
N LEU A 43 0.85 -5.20 -5.73
CA LEU A 43 -0.22 -5.25 -4.77
C LEU A 43 -0.89 -3.89 -4.74
N SER A 44 -2.22 -3.87 -4.78
CA SER A 44 -2.98 -2.64 -4.63
C SER A 44 -4.18 -2.85 -3.72
N ILE A 45 -4.50 -1.83 -2.93
CA ILE A 45 -5.78 -1.69 -2.23
C ILE A 45 -6.52 -0.56 -2.91
N CYS A 46 -7.66 -0.89 -3.49
CA CYS A 46 -8.47 -0.01 -4.32
C CYS A 46 -9.81 0.25 -3.63
N ALA A 47 -10.25 1.49 -3.63
CA ALA A 47 -11.51 1.90 -3.04
C ALA A 47 -12.43 2.53 -4.08
N SER A 48 -13.72 2.29 -3.94
CA SER A 48 -14.71 3.07 -4.69
C SER A 48 -14.75 4.52 -4.23
N PRO A 49 -15.13 5.48 -5.08
CA PRO A 49 -15.20 6.91 -4.70
C PRO A 49 -16.13 7.20 -3.53
N ASN A 50 -17.17 6.36 -3.36
CA ASN A 50 -18.16 6.48 -2.28
C ASN A 50 -17.89 5.55 -1.09
N LEU A 51 -16.62 5.17 -0.87
CA LEU A 51 -16.25 4.29 0.23
C LEU A 51 -16.67 4.87 1.59
N SER A 52 -17.42 4.07 2.34
CA SER A 52 -17.74 4.27 3.75
C SER A 52 -17.78 2.93 4.47
N LYS A 53 -18.12 2.91 5.76
CA LYS A 53 -18.28 1.65 6.49
C LYS A 53 -19.35 0.75 5.88
N GLU A 54 -20.43 1.34 5.37
CA GLU A 54 -21.64 0.65 4.94
C GLU A 54 -21.92 0.78 3.44
N ALA A 55 -21.10 1.55 2.71
CA ALA A 55 -21.29 1.76 1.28
C ALA A 55 -19.97 1.73 0.52
N GLY A 56 -20.07 1.57 -0.79
CA GLY A 56 -18.91 1.42 -1.64
C GLY A 56 -18.22 0.09 -1.44
N TYR A 57 -16.94 0.02 -1.77
CA TYR A 57 -16.13 -1.17 -1.58
C TYR A 57 -14.67 -0.83 -1.34
N LEU A 58 -13.98 -1.72 -0.66
CA LEU A 58 -12.52 -1.83 -0.61
C LEU A 58 -12.14 -3.17 -1.22
N GLN A 59 -11.14 -3.20 -2.07
CA GLN A 59 -10.70 -4.42 -2.71
C GLN A 59 -9.18 -4.51 -2.74
N TYR A 60 -8.67 -5.63 -2.26
CA TYR A 60 -7.29 -6.03 -2.39
C TYR A 60 -7.07 -6.71 -3.75
N ARG A 61 -6.03 -6.34 -4.47
CA ARG A 61 -5.63 -6.94 -5.74
C ARG A 61 -4.15 -7.25 -5.74
N TYR A 62 -3.81 -8.43 -6.21
CA TYR A 62 -2.45 -8.88 -6.38
C TYR A 62 -2.28 -9.58 -7.73
N GLY A 63 -1.19 -9.32 -8.42
CA GLY A 63 -0.89 -9.94 -9.71
C GLY A 63 0.14 -9.18 -10.52
N SER A 64 0.37 -9.63 -11.75
CA SER A 64 1.18 -8.92 -12.74
C SER A 64 0.38 -7.84 -13.45
N LYS A 65 1.03 -7.10 -14.35
CA LYS A 65 0.36 -6.08 -15.17
C LYS A 65 -0.79 -6.64 -16.01
N ASP A 66 -0.65 -7.88 -16.45
CA ASP A 66 -1.55 -8.49 -17.42
C ASP A 66 -2.50 -9.52 -16.77
N LYS A 67 -2.26 -9.89 -15.50
CA LYS A 67 -3.03 -10.95 -14.85
C LYS A 67 -3.19 -10.71 -13.35
N LEU A 68 -4.43 -10.59 -12.91
CA LEU A 68 -4.77 -10.64 -11.49
C LEU A 68 -4.76 -12.11 -11.02
N GLU A 69 -4.04 -12.38 -9.95
CA GLU A 69 -3.89 -13.70 -9.34
C GLU A 69 -4.73 -13.85 -8.08
N LEU A 70 -4.92 -12.74 -7.36
CA LEU A 70 -5.74 -12.71 -6.17
C LEU A 70 -6.52 -11.40 -6.10
N VAL A 71 -7.83 -11.52 -5.92
CA VAL A 71 -8.76 -10.42 -5.69
C VAL A 71 -9.58 -10.73 -4.46
N TYR A 72 -9.65 -9.80 -3.49
CA TYR A 72 -10.45 -9.97 -2.29
C TYR A 72 -11.13 -8.66 -1.86
N PRO A 73 -12.44 -8.68 -1.56
CA PRO A 73 -13.37 -9.74 -1.90
C PRO A 73 -13.52 -9.87 -3.42
N THR A 74 -13.88 -11.03 -3.94
CA THR A 74 -14.06 -11.25 -5.39
C THR A 74 -15.20 -10.42 -5.93
N THR A 75 -16.27 -10.26 -5.16
CA THR A 75 -17.38 -9.35 -5.48
C THR A 75 -17.25 -8.09 -4.64
N PRO A 76 -17.22 -6.89 -5.28
CA PRO A 76 -17.20 -5.62 -4.55
C PRO A 76 -18.38 -5.50 -3.59
N GLN A 77 -18.10 -5.17 -2.33
CA GLN A 77 -19.10 -5.00 -1.28
C GLN A 77 -18.53 -4.12 -0.15
N PRO A 78 -19.36 -3.57 0.75
CA PRO A 78 -18.91 -2.72 1.84
C PRO A 78 -17.83 -3.39 2.68
N PRO A 79 -16.83 -2.63 3.18
CA PRO A 79 -15.64 -3.19 3.83
C PRO A 79 -15.90 -3.75 5.24
N THR A 80 -17.00 -3.37 5.87
CA THR A 80 -17.33 -3.79 7.25
C THR A 80 -17.37 -5.31 7.38
N GLY A 81 -16.62 -5.84 8.34
CA GLY A 81 -16.51 -7.29 8.57
C GLY A 81 -15.53 -8.02 7.64
N LEU A 82 -15.08 -7.38 6.57
CA LEU A 82 -14.12 -7.97 5.62
C LEU A 82 -12.69 -7.53 5.91
N PHE A 83 -12.52 -6.24 6.19
CA PHE A 83 -11.22 -5.64 6.46
C PHE A 83 -11.17 -5.07 7.88
N VAL A 84 -10.04 -5.28 8.54
CA VAL A 84 -9.75 -4.74 9.86
C VAL A 84 -8.57 -3.78 9.75
N PRO A 85 -8.81 -2.46 9.69
CA PRO A 85 -7.74 -1.48 9.77
C PRO A 85 -7.30 -1.32 11.23
N PHE A 86 -6.00 -1.16 11.46
CA PHE A 86 -5.45 -0.81 12.75
C PHE A 86 -4.11 -0.08 12.60
N GLU A 87 -3.77 0.68 13.63
CA GLU A 87 -2.49 1.36 13.72
C GLU A 87 -1.71 0.79 14.91
N GLN A 88 -0.39 0.74 14.78
CA GLN A 88 0.48 0.27 15.85
C GLN A 88 1.68 1.20 15.97
N THR A 89 1.88 1.68 17.20
CA THR A 89 3.09 2.40 17.58
C THR A 89 4.06 1.43 18.25
N TYR A 90 5.32 1.52 17.89
CA TYR A 90 6.39 0.73 18.47
C TYR A 90 7.61 1.61 18.75
N SER A 91 8.55 1.11 19.53
CA SER A 91 9.75 1.89 19.88
C SER A 91 10.48 2.38 18.64
N GLY A 92 10.41 3.68 18.39
CA GLY A 92 11.07 4.35 17.26
C GLY A 92 10.30 4.35 15.95
N GLY A 93 8.97 4.07 15.96
CA GLY A 93 8.18 4.10 14.75
C GLY A 93 6.67 3.89 14.95
N PHE A 94 5.95 3.93 13.84
CA PHE A 94 4.53 3.59 13.78
C PHE A 94 4.21 2.96 12.43
N GLY A 95 3.08 2.28 12.36
CA GLY A 95 2.60 1.69 11.11
C GLY A 95 1.08 1.62 11.06
N SER A 96 0.56 1.72 9.86
CA SER A 96 -0.84 1.51 9.51
C SER A 96 -0.98 0.16 8.83
N PHE A 97 -1.97 -0.60 9.24
CA PHE A 97 -2.18 -1.99 8.86
C PHE A 97 -3.60 -2.20 8.38
N VAL A 98 -3.77 -3.05 7.39
CA VAL A 98 -5.08 -3.56 6.96
C VAL A 98 -5.00 -5.07 6.91
N GLN A 99 -5.88 -5.73 7.64
CA GLN A 99 -5.92 -7.19 7.73
C GLN A 99 -7.24 -7.72 7.18
N PHE A 100 -7.18 -8.86 6.49
CA PHE A 100 -8.35 -9.61 6.03
C PHE A 100 -8.07 -11.12 6.03
N LYS A 101 -9.14 -11.89 6.01
CA LYS A 101 -9.06 -13.37 5.92
C LYS A 101 -9.59 -13.81 4.58
N ASN A 102 -8.82 -14.67 3.91
CA ASN A 102 -9.26 -15.32 2.69
C ASN A 102 -8.93 -16.81 2.80
N ASN A 103 -9.96 -17.65 2.80
CA ASN A 103 -9.84 -19.07 3.10
C ASN A 103 -9.11 -19.32 4.44
N ASN A 104 -8.07 -20.14 4.43
CA ASN A 104 -7.27 -20.49 5.62
C ASN A 104 -6.09 -19.54 5.86
N TYR A 105 -6.07 -18.37 5.20
CA TYR A 105 -4.98 -17.42 5.33
C TYR A 105 -5.46 -16.08 5.88
N THR A 106 -4.65 -15.51 6.76
CA THR A 106 -4.77 -14.09 7.15
C THR A 106 -3.74 -13.29 6.37
N TYR A 107 -4.21 -12.28 5.67
CA TYR A 107 -3.38 -11.33 4.93
C TYR A 107 -3.26 -10.06 5.74
N THR A 108 -2.04 -9.53 5.82
CA THR A 108 -1.78 -8.23 6.43
C THR A 108 -0.99 -7.39 5.46
N VAL A 109 -1.56 -6.25 5.08
CA VAL A 109 -0.89 -5.21 4.31
C VAL A 109 -0.56 -4.08 5.25
N PHE A 110 0.65 -3.55 5.20
CA PHE A 110 1.04 -2.49 6.10
C PHE A 110 2.02 -1.50 5.46
N ASP A 111 1.95 -0.28 5.93
CA ASP A 111 2.94 0.76 5.71
C ASP A 111 3.47 1.20 7.08
N ALA A 112 4.78 1.11 7.26
CA ALA A 112 5.39 1.37 8.55
C ALA A 112 6.69 2.17 8.39
N VAL A 113 6.90 3.10 9.31
CA VAL A 113 8.12 3.90 9.40
C VAL A 113 8.82 3.62 10.72
N GLY A 114 10.14 3.50 10.66
CA GLY A 114 10.95 3.22 11.84
C GLY A 114 12.19 4.12 11.93
N LYS A 115 12.68 4.32 13.15
CA LYS A 115 13.81 5.19 13.47
C LYS A 115 15.17 4.67 12.96
N TRP A 116 15.25 3.43 12.58
CA TRP A 116 16.50 2.76 12.17
C TRP A 116 16.79 2.96 10.67
N GLY A 117 17.14 4.21 10.32
CA GLY A 117 17.44 4.61 8.94
C GLY A 117 16.18 4.85 8.10
N ASN A 118 16.34 5.46 6.93
CA ASN A 118 15.31 5.65 5.92
C ASN A 118 14.84 4.31 5.29
N ILE A 119 14.60 3.32 6.13
CA ILE A 119 13.97 2.08 5.71
C ILE A 119 12.47 2.36 5.76
N LEU A 120 11.99 2.96 4.69
CA LEU A 120 10.62 2.74 4.25
C LEU A 120 10.49 1.23 4.02
N ILE A 121 10.14 0.48 5.06
CA ILE A 121 9.67 -0.89 4.89
C ILE A 121 8.26 -0.75 4.32
N ARG A 122 8.21 -0.36 3.05
CA ARG A 122 7.01 -0.50 2.24
C ARG A 122 6.88 -1.99 2.00
N LEU A 123 5.91 -2.59 2.67
CA LEU A 123 5.29 -3.87 2.41
C LEU A 123 6.00 -5.14 2.84
N LYS A 124 5.34 -5.80 3.73
CA LYS A 124 5.24 -7.26 3.66
C LYS A 124 3.77 -7.66 3.68
N GLN A 125 3.29 -8.22 2.58
CA GLN A 125 2.15 -9.11 2.60
C GLN A 125 2.63 -10.35 3.35
N VAL A 126 2.13 -10.57 4.56
CA VAL A 126 2.33 -11.82 5.30
C VAL A 126 1.03 -12.60 5.22
N ALA A 127 0.98 -13.59 4.33
CA ALA A 127 -0.06 -14.59 4.35
C ALA A 127 0.31 -15.63 5.42
N GLN A 128 -0.36 -15.62 6.56
CA GLN A 128 -0.18 -16.63 7.60
C GLN A 128 -1.31 -17.65 7.49
N ARG A 129 -0.94 -18.93 7.32
CA ARG A 129 -1.89 -20.03 7.37
C ARG A 129 -2.47 -20.12 8.78
N LEU A 130 -3.78 -20.07 8.90
CA LEU A 130 -4.48 -20.32 10.16
C LEU A 130 -4.22 -21.77 10.57
N ARG A 131 -3.42 -22.00 11.60
CA ARG A 131 -3.32 -23.32 12.22
C ARG A 131 -4.64 -23.60 12.93
N ALA A 132 -5.34 -24.64 12.52
CA ALA A 132 -6.46 -25.19 13.27
C ALA A 132 -5.95 -25.64 14.65
N GLY A 133 -6.42 -24.98 15.72
CA GLY A 133 -6.28 -25.42 17.10
C GLY A 133 -4.85 -25.43 17.66
N GLY A 134 -4.39 -24.31 18.16
CA GLY A 134 -3.25 -24.21 19.05
C GLY A 134 -3.47 -23.03 19.99
N GLY A 135 -4.00 -23.34 21.19
CA GLY A 135 -4.20 -22.35 22.24
C GLY A 135 -2.90 -21.64 22.55
N TYR A 136 -2.92 -20.33 22.51
CA TYR A 136 -1.85 -19.50 23.06
C TYR A 136 -1.90 -19.65 24.58
N GLY A 137 -1.10 -20.59 25.08
CA GLY A 137 -0.79 -20.67 26.50
C GLY A 137 -0.08 -19.40 26.93
N ARG A 138 -0.79 -18.55 27.65
CA ARG A 138 -0.26 -17.40 28.34
C ARG A 138 0.73 -17.89 29.40
N ARG A 139 2.04 -17.84 29.15
CA ARG A 139 3.03 -17.98 30.22
C ARG A 139 3.04 -16.67 30.97
N GLN A 140 2.51 -16.68 32.18
CA GLN A 140 2.81 -15.65 33.17
C GLN A 140 4.24 -15.90 33.68
N PRO A 141 5.08 -14.87 33.77
CA PRO A 141 6.31 -14.96 34.54
C PRO A 141 6.00 -15.03 36.04
N ALA A 142 6.71 -15.89 36.73
CA ALA A 142 6.73 -15.98 38.19
C ALA A 142 7.40 -14.75 38.82
#